data_ae790ff42148ee1a0f43f65ef557423c
#
_entry.id   ae790ff42148ee1a0f43f65ef557423c
#
_cell.length_a   1.000
_cell.length_b   1.000
_cell.length_c   1.000
_cell.angle_alpha   90.00
_cell.angle_beta   90.00
_cell.angle_gamma   90.00
#
_symmetry.space_group_name_H-M   'P 1'
#
loop_
_entity.id
_entity.type
_entity.pdbx_description
1 polymer ?
#
loop_
_entity_poly.entity_id
_entity_poly.type
_entity_poly.pdbx_seq_one_letter_code
_entity_poly.pdbx_strand_id
1 'polypeptide(L)'
;MVQVSFEDFFKVPDLKFDISRLRKDLEVILEKKNFNSLGISHFGAIPINRIPNDNDSVEGHNVRGKYWTIADETGKVVSRDIAIDESKYTELMPEFENTYFKEVYETLKSKFKLGRVRLLLKEPRSTLSWHKDPEPRLHIPIITNKGCSMAVSYTHLRAHETSID
;
A
#
# COMPACT_ATOMS: atom_id res chain seq x y z
N MET A 1 -18.49 -22.07 -18.55
CA MET A 1 -17.90 -21.25 -17.47
C MET A 1 -16.48 -20.90 -17.91
N VAL A 2 -16.22 -19.65 -18.26
CA VAL A 2 -14.86 -19.21 -18.60
C VAL A 2 -14.11 -19.08 -17.28
N GLN A 3 -13.10 -19.92 -17.08
CA GLN A 3 -12.20 -19.83 -15.93
C GLN A 3 -11.28 -18.65 -16.20
N VAL A 4 -11.54 -17.51 -15.57
CA VAL A 4 -10.64 -16.36 -15.61
C VAL A 4 -9.50 -16.71 -14.67
N SER A 5 -8.35 -17.10 -15.21
CA SER A 5 -7.12 -17.17 -14.46
C SER A 5 -6.66 -15.73 -14.24
N PHE A 6 -6.84 -15.22 -13.04
CA PHE A 6 -6.16 -13.98 -12.65
C PHE A 6 -4.68 -14.33 -12.47
N GLU A 7 -3.82 -13.70 -13.24
CA GLU A 7 -2.42 -13.67 -12.91
C GLU A 7 -2.28 -13.03 -11.51
N ASP A 8 -1.44 -13.60 -10.67
CA ASP A 8 -1.21 -13.09 -9.31
C ASP A 8 -0.69 -11.64 -9.32
N PHE A 9 -0.05 -11.24 -10.43
CA PHE A 9 0.42 -9.89 -10.71
C PHE A 9 0.19 -9.50 -12.16
N PHE A 10 -0.18 -8.25 -12.38
CA PHE A 10 -0.20 -7.64 -13.70
C PHE A 10 0.15 -6.15 -13.62
N LYS A 11 0.74 -5.64 -14.69
CA LYS A 11 0.95 -4.20 -14.85
C LYS A 11 -0.36 -3.57 -15.34
N VAL A 12 -0.65 -2.36 -14.86
CA VAL A 12 -1.75 -1.54 -15.38
C VAL A 12 -1.14 -0.55 -16.39
N PRO A 13 -1.10 -0.87 -17.69
CA PRO A 13 -0.30 -0.14 -18.67
C PRO A 13 -0.73 1.31 -18.88
N ASP A 14 -2.00 1.61 -18.61
CA ASP A 14 -2.57 2.95 -18.76
C ASP A 14 -2.31 3.87 -17.53
N LEU A 15 -1.68 3.35 -16.49
CA LEU A 15 -1.28 4.12 -15.33
C LEU A 15 0.22 4.44 -15.40
N LYS A 16 0.52 5.66 -15.85
CA LYS A 16 1.89 6.19 -15.87
C LYS A 16 1.98 7.39 -14.95
N PHE A 17 2.90 7.32 -14.00
CA PHE A 17 3.13 8.37 -13.04
C PHE A 17 4.58 8.84 -13.09
N ASP A 18 4.80 10.14 -12.86
CA ASP A 18 6.13 10.72 -12.75
C ASP A 18 6.73 10.38 -11.38
N ILE A 19 7.59 9.37 -11.37
CA ILE A 19 8.25 8.90 -10.14
C ILE A 19 9.21 9.95 -9.57
N SER A 20 9.79 10.81 -10.42
CA SER A 20 10.68 11.87 -9.97
C SER A 20 9.91 12.93 -9.18
N ARG A 21 8.71 13.30 -9.64
CA ARG A 21 7.81 14.18 -8.89
C ARG A 21 7.37 13.55 -7.56
N LEU A 22 7.02 12.26 -7.56
CA LEU A 22 6.66 11.54 -6.34
C LEU A 22 7.81 11.51 -5.33
N ARG A 23 9.05 11.30 -5.77
CA ARG A 23 10.24 11.32 -4.89
C ARG A 23 10.44 12.70 -4.27
N LYS A 24 10.38 13.76 -5.08
CA LYS A 24 10.52 15.13 -4.61
C LYS A 24 9.46 15.48 -3.57
N ASP A 25 8.20 15.14 -3.82
CA ASP A 25 7.12 15.44 -2.91
C ASP A 25 7.14 14.54 -1.66
N LEU A 26 7.68 13.32 -1.78
CA LEU A 26 7.94 12.49 -0.61
C LEU A 26 8.92 13.15 0.37
N GLU A 27 9.98 13.79 -0.13
CA GLU A 27 10.93 14.54 0.72
C GLU A 27 10.20 15.64 1.49
N VAL A 28 9.34 16.41 0.81
CA VAL A 28 8.53 17.47 1.46
C VAL A 28 7.58 16.90 2.53
N ILE A 29 6.99 15.74 2.27
CA ILE A 29 6.13 15.08 3.26
C ILE A 29 6.95 14.64 4.47
N LEU A 30 8.14 14.09 4.26
CA LEU A 30 9.00 13.57 5.33
C LEU A 30 9.61 14.69 6.21
N GLU A 31 9.63 15.93 5.76
CA GLU A 31 9.96 17.08 6.62
C GLU A 31 8.91 17.32 7.72
N LYS A 32 7.66 16.91 7.48
CA LYS A 32 6.50 17.18 8.35
C LYS A 32 5.95 15.93 9.03
N LYS A 33 6.17 14.77 8.48
CA LYS A 33 5.62 13.49 8.92
C LYS A 33 6.70 12.43 8.98
N ASN A 34 6.62 11.59 9.98
CA ASN A 34 7.44 10.38 10.06
C ASN A 34 6.59 9.16 9.70
N PHE A 35 7.24 8.11 9.21
CA PHE A 35 6.57 6.82 9.09
C PHE A 35 6.21 6.30 10.47
N ASN A 36 4.92 6.13 10.72
CA ASN A 36 4.46 5.51 11.95
C ASN A 36 4.94 4.06 11.99
N SER A 37 5.66 3.72 13.05
CA SER A 37 5.98 2.33 13.34
C SER A 37 4.69 1.58 13.63
N LEU A 38 4.44 0.54 12.87
CA LEU A 38 3.23 -0.27 13.00
C LEU A 38 3.38 -1.40 14.01
N GLY A 39 4.28 -1.25 14.98
CA GLY A 39 4.58 -2.27 15.98
C GLY A 39 5.37 -3.46 15.42
N ILE A 40 5.84 -3.36 14.20
CA ILE A 40 6.82 -4.27 13.58
C ILE A 40 8.05 -3.42 13.31
N SER A 41 9.20 -3.85 13.82
CA SER A 41 10.47 -3.15 13.69
C SER A 41 10.90 -3.12 12.25
N HIS A 42 10.45 -2.73 11.28
CA HIS A 42 10.94 -2.70 9.87
C HIS A 42 9.84 -2.36 8.85
N PHE A 43 8.71 -1.87 9.35
CA PHE A 43 7.60 -1.49 8.50
C PHE A 43 6.92 -0.23 9.03
N GLY A 44 6.89 0.81 8.22
CA GLY A 44 6.24 2.07 8.55
C GLY A 44 5.19 2.47 7.51
N ALA A 45 4.24 3.30 7.92
CA ALA A 45 3.23 3.84 7.02
C ALA A 45 2.93 5.31 7.30
N ILE A 46 2.59 6.05 6.25
CA ILE A 46 1.96 7.36 6.31
C ILE A 46 0.64 7.27 5.54
N PRO A 47 -0.51 7.50 6.18
CA PRO A 47 -1.81 7.49 5.49
C PRO A 47 -1.92 8.68 4.53
N ILE A 48 -2.40 8.42 3.32
CA ILE A 48 -2.69 9.46 2.31
C ILE A 48 -4.16 9.88 2.38
N ASN A 49 -5.05 8.95 2.75
CA ASN A 49 -6.46 9.24 2.95
C ASN A 49 -6.98 8.72 4.29
N ARG A 50 -8.15 9.22 4.69
CA ARG A 50 -8.80 8.90 5.95
C ARG A 50 -10.32 8.76 5.81
N ILE A 51 -10.96 8.31 6.87
CA ILE A 51 -12.41 8.42 7.05
C ILE A 51 -12.71 9.88 7.44
N PRO A 52 -13.65 10.57 6.76
CA PRO A 52 -14.02 11.94 7.12
C PRO A 52 -14.42 12.07 8.60
N ASN A 53 -13.88 13.11 9.26
CA ASN A 53 -14.15 13.41 10.68
C ASN A 53 -13.74 12.32 11.67
N ASP A 54 -12.92 11.35 11.26
CA ASP A 54 -12.45 10.26 12.12
C ASP A 54 -10.91 10.28 12.16
N ASN A 55 -10.35 10.86 13.21
CA ASN A 55 -8.90 10.92 13.40
C ASN A 55 -8.31 9.56 13.77
N ASP A 56 -9.06 8.68 14.40
CA ASP A 56 -8.59 7.34 14.77
C ASP A 56 -8.37 6.46 13.54
N SER A 57 -9.04 6.78 12.43
CA SER A 57 -8.91 6.05 11.16
C SER A 57 -7.48 6.04 10.59
N VAL A 58 -6.64 6.99 10.99
CA VAL A 58 -5.25 7.15 10.53
C VAL A 58 -4.21 6.81 11.59
N GLU A 59 -4.63 6.23 12.71
CA GLU A 59 -3.74 5.89 13.81
C GLU A 59 -3.65 4.38 14.08
N GLY A 60 -2.54 3.99 14.67
CA GLY A 60 -2.32 2.66 15.22
C GLY A 60 -2.70 1.52 14.29
N HIS A 61 -3.59 0.70 14.76
CA HIS A 61 -4.06 -0.49 14.03
C HIS A 61 -4.90 -0.18 12.78
N ASN A 62 -5.52 0.99 12.71
CA ASN A 62 -6.31 1.38 11.54
C ASN A 62 -5.44 1.69 10.33
N VAL A 63 -4.24 2.25 10.55
CA VAL A 63 -3.25 2.44 9.50
C VAL A 63 -2.71 1.11 8.98
N ARG A 64 -2.49 0.16 9.87
CA ARG A 64 -1.97 -1.17 9.55
C ARG A 64 -3.05 -2.13 9.05
N GLY A 65 -4.23 -2.06 9.64
CA GLY A 65 -5.22 -3.13 9.61
C GLY A 65 -4.97 -4.14 10.73
N LYS A 66 -6.01 -4.44 11.48
CA LYS A 66 -5.93 -5.37 12.63
C LYS A 66 -5.96 -6.84 12.21
N TYR A 67 -5.54 -7.20 11.04
CA TYR A 67 -5.53 -8.60 10.71
C TYR A 67 -4.17 -9.07 10.30
N TRP A 68 -3.93 -10.20 10.81
CA TRP A 68 -2.87 -11.08 10.42
C TRP A 68 -3.54 -12.28 9.81
N THR A 69 -3.23 -12.58 8.60
CA THR A 69 -3.30 -13.95 8.18
C THR A 69 -1.93 -14.55 8.53
N ILE A 70 -1.73 -14.90 9.78
CA ILE A 70 -0.63 -15.80 10.10
C ILE A 70 -1.13 -17.17 9.65
N ALA A 71 -0.47 -17.75 8.66
CA ALA A 71 -0.51 -19.18 8.56
C ALA A 71 0.13 -19.69 9.85
N ASP A 72 -0.64 -20.34 10.70
CA ASP A 72 -0.10 -21.07 11.83
C ASP A 72 0.78 -22.21 11.29
N GLU A 73 1.47 -22.92 12.18
CA GLU A 73 2.30 -24.07 11.83
C GLU A 73 1.55 -25.17 11.06
N THR A 74 0.21 -25.13 11.07
CA THR A 74 -0.67 -26.07 10.36
C THR A 74 -1.10 -25.55 8.99
N GLY A 75 -0.72 -24.33 8.61
CA GLY A 75 -1.14 -23.66 7.38
C GLY A 75 -2.57 -23.10 7.43
N LYS A 76 -3.21 -23.07 8.58
CA LYS A 76 -4.52 -22.46 8.74
C LYS A 76 -4.43 -20.94 8.65
N VAL A 77 -5.26 -20.37 7.78
CA VAL A 77 -5.45 -18.94 7.67
C VAL A 77 -6.30 -18.47 8.85
N VAL A 78 -5.75 -17.66 9.73
CA VAL A 78 -6.49 -17.03 10.80
C VAL A 78 -7.34 -15.90 10.22
N SER A 79 -8.63 -15.90 10.48
CA SER A 79 -9.56 -14.88 10.01
C SER A 79 -9.30 -13.54 10.73
N ARG A 80 -9.72 -12.46 10.10
CA ARG A 80 -9.72 -11.12 10.68
C ARG A 80 -10.51 -11.06 11.98
N ASP A 81 -9.93 -10.50 13.02
CA ASP A 81 -10.65 -10.18 14.25
C ASP A 81 -11.55 -8.95 14.06
N ILE A 82 -11.14 -7.99 13.24
CA ILE A 82 -11.90 -6.76 12.98
C ILE A 82 -11.84 -6.43 11.49
N ALA A 83 -13.02 -6.34 10.87
CA ALA A 83 -13.16 -5.86 9.51
C ALA A 83 -13.01 -4.32 9.46
N ILE A 84 -12.20 -3.83 8.54
CA ILE A 84 -12.12 -2.42 8.23
C ILE A 84 -12.92 -2.18 6.96
N ASP A 85 -13.85 -1.26 7.02
CA ASP A 85 -14.60 -0.83 5.84
C ASP A 85 -13.74 0.13 5.02
N GLU A 86 -12.99 -0.43 4.07
CA GLU A 86 -12.10 0.32 3.19
C GLU A 86 -12.84 1.41 2.39
N SER A 87 -14.14 1.24 2.12
CA SER A 87 -14.92 2.19 1.31
C SER A 87 -15.15 3.54 1.98
N LYS A 88 -14.95 3.62 3.28
CA LYS A 88 -15.11 4.85 4.06
C LYS A 88 -13.92 5.81 3.97
N TYR A 89 -12.78 5.36 3.46
CA TYR A 89 -11.55 6.16 3.35
C TYR A 89 -11.61 7.06 2.11
N THR A 90 -12.36 8.15 2.20
CA THR A 90 -12.70 9.00 1.04
C THR A 90 -12.09 10.40 1.07
N GLU A 91 -11.52 10.83 2.19
CA GLU A 91 -10.94 12.17 2.37
C GLU A 91 -9.41 12.12 2.26
N LEU A 92 -8.84 12.97 1.40
CA LEU A 92 -7.40 13.14 1.29
C LEU A 92 -6.87 13.85 2.54
N MET A 93 -5.71 13.42 3.04
CA MET A 93 -5.04 14.09 4.15
C MET A 93 -4.51 15.47 3.70
N PRO A 94 -4.66 16.52 4.54
CA PRO A 94 -4.31 17.92 4.16
C PRO A 94 -2.88 18.08 3.70
N GLU A 95 -1.95 17.28 4.22
CA GLU A 95 -0.53 17.34 3.88
C GLU A 95 -0.24 17.04 2.41
N PHE A 96 -1.13 16.29 1.76
CA PHE A 96 -0.98 15.88 0.38
C PHE A 96 -1.67 16.82 -0.62
N GLU A 97 -2.47 17.80 -0.16
CA GLU A 97 -3.29 18.68 -1.00
C GLU A 97 -2.49 19.45 -2.06
N ASN A 98 -1.26 19.86 -1.74
CA ASN A 98 -0.40 20.64 -2.62
C ASN A 98 0.78 19.80 -3.16
N THR A 99 0.58 18.53 -3.37
CA THR A 99 1.61 17.58 -3.85
C THR A 99 1.13 16.82 -5.08
N TYR A 100 2.06 16.21 -5.80
CA TYR A 100 1.74 15.31 -6.91
C TYR A 100 1.01 14.04 -6.44
N PHE A 101 1.11 13.69 -5.17
CA PHE A 101 0.32 12.60 -4.59
C PHE A 101 -1.18 12.84 -4.74
N LYS A 102 -1.66 14.09 -4.68
CA LYS A 102 -3.05 14.42 -4.95
C LYS A 102 -3.44 14.09 -6.38
N GLU A 103 -2.64 14.51 -7.38
CA GLU A 103 -2.91 14.21 -8.79
C GLU A 103 -2.99 12.68 -9.02
N VAL A 104 -2.06 11.93 -8.41
CA VAL A 104 -2.05 10.47 -8.45
C VAL A 104 -3.31 9.90 -7.78
N TYR A 105 -3.65 10.37 -6.59
CA TYR A 105 -4.83 9.93 -5.83
C TYR A 105 -6.12 10.15 -6.64
N GLU A 106 -6.33 11.34 -7.21
CA GLU A 106 -7.52 11.64 -8.00
C GLU A 106 -7.57 10.83 -9.31
N THR A 107 -6.43 10.60 -9.94
CA THR A 107 -6.33 9.72 -11.11
C THR A 107 -6.75 8.30 -10.77
N LEU A 108 -6.26 7.76 -9.65
CA LEU A 108 -6.63 6.42 -9.20
C LEU A 108 -8.11 6.34 -8.82
N LYS A 109 -8.60 7.35 -8.10
CA LYS A 109 -10.01 7.45 -7.67
C LYS A 109 -10.98 7.49 -8.85
N SER A 110 -10.57 8.11 -9.96
CA SER A 110 -11.39 8.14 -11.19
C SER A 110 -11.52 6.78 -11.89
N LYS A 111 -10.58 5.87 -11.63
CA LYS A 111 -10.49 4.56 -12.32
C LYS A 111 -10.87 3.38 -11.43
N PHE A 112 -10.71 3.51 -10.12
CA PHE A 112 -10.88 2.43 -9.15
C PHE A 112 -11.72 2.88 -7.95
N LYS A 113 -12.41 1.94 -7.35
CA LYS A 113 -12.98 2.13 -6.01
C LYS A 113 -11.83 1.98 -5.00
N LEU A 114 -11.29 3.10 -4.54
CA LEU A 114 -10.18 3.11 -3.60
C LEU A 114 -10.65 2.77 -2.19
N GLY A 115 -9.80 2.06 -1.47
CA GLY A 115 -9.82 1.95 -0.02
C GLY A 115 -8.75 2.83 0.61
N ARG A 116 -8.03 2.28 1.60
CA ARG A 116 -6.92 2.97 2.25
C ARG A 116 -5.73 3.12 1.29
N VAL A 117 -5.30 4.36 1.14
CA VAL A 117 -4.10 4.71 0.37
C VAL A 117 -3.01 5.15 1.34
N ARG A 118 -1.81 4.57 1.22
CA ARG A 118 -0.72 4.77 2.17
C ARG A 118 0.63 4.82 1.46
N LEU A 119 1.52 5.66 1.97
CA LEU A 119 2.95 5.46 1.76
C LEU A 119 3.42 4.35 2.70
N LEU A 120 4.16 3.41 2.19
CA LEU A 120 4.69 2.30 2.96
C LEU A 120 6.21 2.31 2.89
N LEU A 121 6.85 2.27 4.04
CA LEU A 121 8.28 2.08 4.17
C LEU A 121 8.57 0.63 4.52
N LYS A 122 9.45 0.01 3.76
CA LYS A 122 9.99 -1.31 4.04
C LYS A 122 11.49 -1.20 4.27
N GLU A 123 11.94 -1.53 5.47
CA GLU A 123 13.35 -1.48 5.83
C GLU A 123 14.17 -2.55 5.07
N PRO A 124 15.44 -2.27 4.77
CA PRO A 124 16.33 -3.25 4.17
C PRO A 124 16.43 -4.54 5.00
N ARG A 125 16.65 -5.66 4.34
CA ARG A 125 16.80 -6.99 4.97
C ARG A 125 15.64 -7.42 5.84
N SER A 126 14.43 -6.92 5.54
CA SER A 126 13.22 -7.28 6.24
C SER A 126 12.19 -7.89 5.29
N THR A 127 11.37 -8.76 5.81
CA THR A 127 10.26 -9.37 5.08
C THR A 127 8.99 -9.34 5.92
N LEU A 128 7.85 -9.25 5.26
CA LEU A 128 6.58 -9.52 5.90
C LEU A 128 6.40 -11.03 5.98
N SER A 129 5.71 -11.51 7.00
CA SER A 129 5.30 -12.90 7.08
C SER A 129 4.39 -13.25 5.91
N TRP A 130 4.31 -14.53 5.57
CA TRP A 130 3.34 -15.02 4.60
C TRP A 130 1.92 -14.67 5.07
N HIS A 131 1.15 -14.04 4.20
CA HIS A 131 -0.22 -13.66 4.47
C HIS A 131 -1.00 -13.57 3.16
N LYS A 132 -2.31 -13.54 3.27
CA LYS A 132 -3.21 -13.28 2.15
C LYS A 132 -3.91 -11.96 2.40
N ASP A 133 -3.79 -11.04 1.46
CA ASP A 133 -4.61 -9.84 1.43
C ASP A 133 -6.02 -10.19 0.92
N PRO A 134 -7.07 -9.76 1.60
CA PRO A 134 -8.44 -10.06 1.17
C PRO A 134 -8.88 -9.20 -0.01
N GLU A 135 -8.28 -8.02 -0.18
CA GLU A 135 -8.55 -7.11 -1.29
C GLU A 135 -7.35 -7.01 -2.24
N PRO A 136 -7.57 -6.76 -3.54
CA PRO A 136 -6.49 -6.46 -4.46
C PRO A 136 -5.65 -5.27 -3.99
N ARG A 137 -4.35 -5.30 -4.23
CA ARG A 137 -3.42 -4.22 -3.89
C ARG A 137 -2.82 -3.64 -5.15
N LEU A 138 -2.88 -2.30 -5.26
CA LEU A 138 -2.15 -1.56 -6.28
C LEU A 138 -0.87 -1.00 -5.65
N HIS A 139 0.27 -1.27 -6.25
CA HIS A 139 1.57 -0.80 -5.80
C HIS A 139 2.19 0.16 -6.81
N ILE A 140 2.67 1.30 -6.32
CA ILE A 140 3.45 2.27 -7.10
C ILE A 140 4.82 2.37 -6.43
N PRO A 141 5.87 1.71 -6.96
CA PRO A 141 7.21 1.79 -6.40
C PRO A 141 7.78 3.20 -6.60
N ILE A 142 8.09 3.90 -5.51
CA ILE A 142 8.68 5.25 -5.55
C ILE A 142 10.19 5.16 -5.39
N ILE A 143 10.66 4.45 -4.37
CA ILE A 143 12.07 4.18 -4.12
C ILE A 143 12.24 2.67 -4.02
N THR A 144 13.09 2.11 -4.85
CA THR A 144 13.31 0.66 -4.91
C THR A 144 14.75 0.35 -5.33
N ASN A 145 15.15 -0.89 -5.22
CA ASN A 145 16.45 -1.39 -5.68
C ASN A 145 16.32 -2.83 -6.20
N LYS A 146 17.40 -3.34 -6.81
CA LYS A 146 17.43 -4.69 -7.41
C LYS A 146 17.15 -5.84 -6.42
N GLY A 147 17.28 -5.59 -5.11
CA GLY A 147 16.98 -6.58 -4.08
C GLY A 147 15.53 -6.56 -3.59
N CYS A 148 14.73 -5.56 -4.00
CA CYS A 148 13.33 -5.50 -3.64
C CYS A 148 12.53 -6.48 -4.49
N SER A 149 11.81 -7.39 -3.85
CA SER A 149 10.93 -8.34 -4.54
C SER A 149 9.64 -8.55 -3.77
N MET A 150 8.58 -8.85 -4.50
CA MET A 150 7.33 -9.37 -3.95
C MET A 150 7.21 -10.83 -4.38
N ALA A 151 6.96 -11.71 -3.42
CA ALA A 151 6.76 -13.13 -3.68
C ALA A 151 5.28 -13.47 -3.45
N VAL A 152 4.62 -13.99 -4.48
CA VAL A 152 3.21 -14.44 -4.42
C VAL A 152 3.13 -15.78 -5.14
N SER A 153 2.48 -16.75 -4.54
CA SER A 153 2.19 -18.05 -5.17
C SER A 153 3.37 -18.67 -5.92
N TYR A 154 4.57 -18.64 -5.33
CA TYR A 154 5.84 -19.12 -5.92
C TYR A 154 6.37 -18.28 -7.09
N THR A 155 5.73 -17.18 -7.46
CA THR A 155 6.26 -16.22 -8.42
C THR A 155 6.93 -15.05 -7.71
N HIS A 156 8.00 -14.51 -8.31
CA HIS A 156 8.73 -13.37 -7.77
C HIS A 156 8.70 -12.23 -8.77
N LEU A 157 8.13 -11.10 -8.36
CA LEU A 157 8.18 -9.86 -9.13
C LEU A 157 9.21 -8.94 -8.48
N ARG A 158 10.20 -8.51 -9.25
CA ARG A 158 11.16 -7.51 -8.77
C ARG A 158 10.52 -6.14 -8.85
N ALA A 159 10.61 -5.37 -7.77
CA ALA A 159 9.96 -4.05 -7.70
C ALA A 159 10.46 -3.05 -8.76
N HIS A 160 11.69 -3.22 -9.27
CA HIS A 160 12.24 -2.39 -10.33
C HIS A 160 11.70 -2.74 -11.73
N GLU A 161 11.11 -3.91 -11.92
CA GLU A 161 10.47 -4.30 -13.18
C GLU A 161 9.11 -3.63 -13.37
N THR A 162 8.60 -2.99 -12.32
CA THR A 162 7.36 -2.20 -12.36
C THR A 162 7.59 -0.72 -12.63
N SER A 163 8.84 -0.23 -12.51
CA SER A 163 9.19 1.12 -12.95
C SER A 163 9.38 1.10 -14.47
N ILE A 164 8.62 1.91 -15.15
CA ILE A 164 8.76 2.16 -16.58
C ILE A 164 9.89 3.17 -16.73
N ASP A 165 10.97 2.77 -17.41
CA ASP A 165 11.94 3.70 -17.99
C ASP A 165 11.27 4.56 -19.05
#